data_97e3fa5a100faf71afc962adba655425
#
_entry.id   97e3fa5a100faf71afc962adba655425
#
_cell.length_a   1.000
_cell.length_b   1.000
_cell.length_c   1.000
_cell.angle_alpha   90.00
_cell.angle_beta   90.00
_cell.angle_gamma   90.00
#
_symmetry.space_group_name_H-M   'P 1'
#
loop_
_entity.id
_entity.type
_entity.pdbx_description
1 polymer ?
#
loop_
_entity_poly.entity_id
_entity_poly.type
_entity_poly.pdbx_seq_one_letter_code
_entity_poly.pdbx_strand_id
1 'polypeptide(L)'
;MNVNRELLAFLRKQYPVGTRIRLDSMQDPYAPMEAGTTGKLDYIDDAGQFHMKWDNGRTLALIPGVDSFTVLPPELSMTKLYMPLTAELYEPDVYGNMQEEPELLTGHDLTAYEDHIRSALVKYRMPEEVNRGIMHWYDTPDSVNDKVRSVTFDVERRDGKLWGIAECQISGELSAAELTTLKEYIEGQASDGWGEGFEQHEIAVGRGSELYVHLWQDEDWSIQTEQERFRAHFEKLPEMCFTLLPGTGQLICIKRGESGYYPSDWSTGDAHENRRIADEQNRKRGVTPAQEEAMKIGSMCGWDVPGADPDNCEDIVQRRGGMELG
;
A
#
# COMPACT_ATOMS: atom_id res chain seq x y z
N MET A 1 -19.96 32.92 25.03
CA MET A 1 -19.16 32.45 26.19
C MET A 1 -17.69 32.64 25.82
N ASN A 2 -16.92 33.44 26.58
CA ASN A 2 -15.48 33.47 26.35
C ASN A 2 -14.88 32.20 26.97
N VAL A 3 -14.55 31.24 26.13
CA VAL A 3 -13.86 30.02 26.58
C VAL A 3 -12.47 30.42 27.03
N ASN A 4 -12.08 30.04 28.24
CA ASN A 4 -10.75 30.29 28.78
C ASN A 4 -9.69 29.62 27.87
N ARG A 5 -8.61 30.33 27.57
CA ARG A 5 -7.50 29.80 26.74
C ARG A 5 -6.93 28.46 27.25
N GLU A 6 -6.92 28.27 28.57
CA GLU A 6 -6.47 27.02 29.18
C GLU A 6 -7.42 25.85 28.87
N LEU A 7 -8.75 26.11 28.96
CA LEU A 7 -9.75 25.11 28.59
C LEU A 7 -9.69 24.77 27.10
N LEU A 8 -9.48 25.76 26.24
CA LEU A 8 -9.35 25.53 24.81
C LEU A 8 -8.10 24.69 24.48
N ALA A 9 -6.96 25.00 25.12
CA ALA A 9 -5.75 24.21 24.97
C ALA A 9 -5.93 22.76 25.48
N PHE A 10 -6.64 22.60 26.60
CA PHE A 10 -7.00 21.28 27.14
C PHE A 10 -7.89 20.51 26.17
N LEU A 11 -8.97 21.12 25.64
CA LEU A 11 -9.86 20.47 24.69
C LEU A 11 -9.12 20.03 23.42
N ARG A 12 -8.27 20.89 22.85
CA ARG A 12 -7.48 20.57 21.65
C ARG A 12 -6.46 19.45 21.89
N LYS A 13 -5.93 19.35 23.10
CA LYS A 13 -5.06 18.24 23.50
C LYS A 13 -5.83 16.95 23.74
N GLN A 14 -6.98 17.04 24.41
CA GLN A 14 -7.82 15.88 24.75
C GLN A 14 -8.50 15.27 23.50
N TYR A 15 -8.85 16.11 22.52
CA TYR A 15 -9.55 15.72 21.31
C TYR A 15 -8.75 16.21 20.09
N PRO A 16 -7.71 15.50 19.67
CA PRO A 16 -6.95 15.86 18.47
C PRO A 16 -7.81 15.76 17.21
N VAL A 17 -7.41 16.48 16.17
CA VAL A 17 -8.03 16.40 14.84
C VAL A 17 -8.03 14.94 14.37
N GLY A 18 -9.15 14.50 13.78
CA GLY A 18 -9.34 13.10 13.38
C GLY A 18 -10.00 12.22 14.46
N THR A 19 -10.19 12.72 15.71
CA THR A 19 -10.92 11.98 16.75
C THR A 19 -12.26 11.50 16.23
N ARG A 20 -12.53 10.20 16.30
CA ARG A 20 -13.82 9.60 15.94
C ARG A 20 -14.82 9.81 17.07
N ILE A 21 -15.98 10.31 16.74
CA ILE A 21 -17.03 10.64 17.70
C ILE A 21 -18.35 10.04 17.20
N ARG A 22 -19.10 9.45 18.15
CA ARG A 22 -20.49 9.08 17.96
C ARG A 22 -21.36 10.07 18.73
N LEU A 23 -22.34 10.65 18.06
CA LEU A 23 -23.36 11.50 18.67
C LEU A 23 -24.28 10.65 19.53
N ASP A 24 -24.43 10.99 20.80
CA ASP A 24 -25.40 10.33 21.70
C ASP A 24 -26.70 11.16 21.80
N SER A 25 -26.60 12.49 21.88
CA SER A 25 -27.76 13.38 21.77
C SER A 25 -27.35 14.79 21.33
N MET A 26 -28.22 15.48 20.62
CA MET A 26 -28.02 16.86 20.16
C MET A 26 -29.23 17.73 20.50
N GLN A 27 -28.96 18.92 21.04
CA GLN A 27 -29.98 19.90 21.40
C GLN A 27 -30.06 21.03 20.38
N ASP A 28 -30.20 20.69 19.09
CA ASP A 28 -30.44 21.67 18.02
C ASP A 28 -31.94 21.75 17.73
N PRO A 29 -32.59 22.93 17.92
CA PRO A 29 -34.02 23.06 17.69
C PRO A 29 -34.42 23.14 16.21
N TYR A 30 -33.47 23.36 15.29
CA TYR A 30 -33.74 23.58 13.90
C TYR A 30 -33.44 22.38 13.00
N ALA A 31 -32.33 21.70 13.27
CA ALA A 31 -31.88 20.62 12.41
C ALA A 31 -31.09 19.56 13.20
N PRO A 32 -31.70 18.95 14.25
CA PRO A 32 -31.00 17.96 15.06
C PRO A 32 -30.50 16.80 14.21
N MET A 33 -29.42 16.21 14.64
CA MET A 33 -28.93 14.95 14.06
C MET A 33 -29.39 13.76 14.90
N GLU A 34 -29.55 12.64 14.21
CA GLU A 34 -29.94 11.40 14.89
C GLU A 34 -28.83 10.89 15.81
N ALA A 35 -29.23 10.43 17.00
CA ALA A 35 -28.33 9.72 17.90
C ALA A 35 -27.75 8.48 17.19
N GLY A 36 -26.48 8.18 17.47
CA GLY A 36 -25.74 7.12 16.79
C GLY A 36 -24.98 7.57 15.54
N THR A 37 -25.22 8.78 15.01
CA THR A 37 -24.44 9.31 13.90
C THR A 37 -22.98 9.43 14.30
N THR A 38 -22.07 8.94 13.44
CA THR A 38 -20.62 8.99 13.63
C THR A 38 -19.95 9.99 12.72
N GLY A 39 -18.77 10.47 13.09
CA GLY A 39 -17.99 11.41 12.30
C GLY A 39 -16.59 11.62 12.86
N LYS A 40 -15.77 12.38 12.12
CA LYS A 40 -14.41 12.77 12.54
C LYS A 40 -14.39 14.24 12.94
N LEU A 41 -13.67 14.56 14.02
CA LEU A 41 -13.41 15.94 14.43
C LEU A 41 -12.47 16.59 13.39
N ASP A 42 -12.91 17.70 12.80
CA ASP A 42 -12.12 18.48 11.84
C ASP A 42 -11.25 19.52 12.55
N TYR A 43 -11.85 20.31 13.44
CA TYR A 43 -11.15 21.27 14.29
C TYR A 43 -12.03 21.73 15.47
N ILE A 44 -11.39 22.34 16.49
CA ILE A 44 -12.06 23.02 17.60
C ILE A 44 -11.86 24.52 17.44
N ASP A 45 -12.94 25.27 17.34
CA ASP A 45 -12.91 26.72 17.19
C ASP A 45 -12.57 27.46 18.52
N ASP A 46 -12.49 28.78 18.46
CA ASP A 46 -12.16 29.59 19.64
C ASP A 46 -13.33 29.70 20.65
N ALA A 47 -14.53 29.28 20.27
CA ALA A 47 -15.68 29.13 21.16
C ALA A 47 -15.72 27.73 21.84
N GLY A 48 -14.79 26.84 21.49
CA GLY A 48 -14.74 25.48 22.00
C GLY A 48 -15.74 24.53 21.35
N GLN A 49 -16.32 24.90 20.20
CA GLN A 49 -17.21 24.03 19.43
C GLN A 49 -16.40 23.06 18.60
N PHE A 50 -16.89 21.83 18.51
CA PHE A 50 -16.26 20.76 17.73
C PHE A 50 -16.85 20.75 16.32
N HIS A 51 -16.11 21.24 15.35
CA HIS A 51 -16.48 21.16 13.94
C HIS A 51 -16.21 19.75 13.41
N MET A 52 -17.30 19.11 12.96
CA MET A 52 -17.30 17.71 12.59
C MET A 52 -17.46 17.50 11.10
N LYS A 53 -16.77 16.50 10.57
CA LYS A 53 -17.08 15.85 9.29
C LYS A 53 -17.88 14.58 9.60
N TRP A 54 -19.20 14.69 9.54
CA TRP A 54 -20.08 13.56 9.80
C TRP A 54 -20.13 12.59 8.62
N ASP A 55 -20.20 11.30 8.91
CA ASP A 55 -20.23 10.25 7.88
C ASP A 55 -21.45 10.34 6.95
N ASN A 56 -22.52 11.03 7.38
CA ASN A 56 -23.69 11.35 6.57
C ASN A 56 -23.53 12.60 5.69
N GLY A 57 -22.33 13.19 5.62
CA GLY A 57 -22.00 14.37 4.81
C GLY A 57 -22.39 15.71 5.43
N ARG A 58 -22.99 15.74 6.62
CA ARG A 58 -23.32 16.99 7.33
C ARG A 58 -22.07 17.56 8.01
N THR A 59 -22.11 18.87 8.32
CA THR A 59 -21.01 19.62 8.96
C THR A 59 -21.44 20.35 10.24
N LEU A 60 -22.53 19.92 10.87
CA LEU A 60 -23.03 20.55 12.09
C LEU A 60 -22.02 20.35 13.24
N ALA A 61 -21.71 21.45 13.95
CA ALA A 61 -20.78 21.42 15.06
C ALA A 61 -21.44 20.85 16.33
N LEU A 62 -20.66 20.18 17.17
CA LEU A 62 -21.02 19.78 18.54
C LEU A 62 -20.65 20.88 19.53
N ILE A 63 -21.49 21.09 20.51
CA ILE A 63 -21.24 22.02 21.62
C ILE A 63 -21.00 21.18 22.89
N PRO A 64 -19.74 21.00 23.32
CA PRO A 64 -19.44 20.26 24.54
C PRO A 64 -20.18 20.87 25.77
N GLY A 65 -20.80 19.99 26.56
CA GLY A 65 -21.61 20.40 27.71
C GLY A 65 -23.08 20.73 27.39
N VAL A 66 -23.44 20.81 26.09
CA VAL A 66 -24.83 20.91 25.60
C VAL A 66 -25.20 19.61 24.90
N ASP A 67 -24.39 19.20 23.95
CA ASP A 67 -24.55 17.94 23.22
C ASP A 67 -23.79 16.81 23.95
N SER A 68 -24.32 15.60 23.86
CA SER A 68 -23.67 14.41 24.42
C SER A 68 -23.06 13.58 23.29
N PHE A 69 -21.86 13.10 23.52
CA PHE A 69 -21.15 12.27 22.55
C PHE A 69 -20.21 11.27 23.23
N THR A 70 -19.91 10.21 22.54
CA THR A 70 -18.91 9.19 22.92
C THR A 70 -17.73 9.24 21.97
N VAL A 71 -16.52 9.32 22.51
CA VAL A 71 -15.29 9.13 21.72
C VAL A 71 -15.16 7.66 21.38
N LEU A 72 -15.06 7.38 20.10
CA LEU A 72 -14.83 6.01 19.61
C LEU A 72 -13.33 5.72 19.57
N PRO A 73 -12.95 4.45 19.74
CA PRO A 73 -11.57 4.03 19.46
C PRO A 73 -11.17 4.45 18.04
N PRO A 74 -9.90 4.79 17.80
CA PRO A 74 -9.41 5.04 16.46
C PRO A 74 -9.68 3.83 15.56
N GLU A 75 -10.05 4.08 14.32
CA GLU A 75 -10.13 3.02 13.32
C GLU A 75 -8.74 2.44 13.10
N LEU A 76 -8.66 1.12 13.06
CA LEU A 76 -7.42 0.43 12.70
C LEU A 76 -7.38 0.26 11.19
N SER A 77 -6.28 0.69 10.60
CA SER A 77 -5.97 0.47 9.19
C SER A 77 -4.74 -0.42 9.06
N MET A 78 -4.60 -1.09 7.92
CA MET A 78 -3.42 -1.88 7.60
C MET A 78 -2.61 -1.11 6.57
N THR A 79 -1.36 -0.80 6.90
CA THR A 79 -0.38 -0.24 5.98
C THR A 79 0.64 -1.31 5.66
N LYS A 80 0.80 -1.63 4.38
CA LYS A 80 1.82 -2.57 3.91
C LYS A 80 3.01 -1.82 3.37
N LEU A 81 4.18 -2.22 3.80
CA LEU A 81 5.46 -1.74 3.31
C LEU A 81 6.21 -2.89 2.66
N TYR A 82 6.78 -2.64 1.51
CA TYR A 82 7.41 -3.64 0.65
C TYR A 82 8.90 -3.35 0.49
N MET A 83 9.70 -4.40 0.57
CA MET A 83 11.15 -4.37 0.47
C MET A 83 11.58 -5.45 -0.51
N PRO A 84 12.28 -5.12 -1.61
CA PRO A 84 12.80 -6.13 -2.52
C PRO A 84 13.92 -6.90 -1.83
N LEU A 85 13.91 -8.23 -1.99
CA LEU A 85 14.86 -9.14 -1.40
C LEU A 85 15.59 -9.93 -2.49
N THR A 86 16.88 -10.13 -2.27
CA THR A 86 17.69 -11.11 -3.00
C THR A 86 17.76 -12.37 -2.16
N ALA A 87 17.49 -13.53 -2.74
CA ALA A 87 17.62 -14.82 -2.10
C ALA A 87 18.78 -15.60 -2.72
N GLU A 88 19.67 -16.10 -1.88
CA GLU A 88 20.84 -16.85 -2.28
C GLU A 88 20.83 -18.21 -1.59
N LEU A 89 21.17 -19.26 -2.34
CA LEU A 89 21.28 -20.63 -1.83
C LEU A 89 22.74 -20.95 -1.54
N TYR A 90 22.98 -21.42 -0.34
CA TYR A 90 24.28 -21.88 0.10
C TYR A 90 24.27 -23.38 0.37
N GLU A 91 25.31 -24.07 -0.10
CA GLU A 91 25.65 -25.43 0.30
C GLU A 91 26.91 -25.39 1.21
N PRO A 92 26.84 -25.90 2.45
CA PRO A 92 28.02 -26.00 3.25
C PRO A 92 28.96 -27.08 2.68
N ASP A 93 30.26 -26.82 2.74
CA ASP A 93 31.27 -27.81 2.39
C ASP A 93 31.29 -28.98 3.40
N VAL A 94 32.13 -29.98 3.14
CA VAL A 94 32.27 -31.16 4.02
C VAL A 94 32.78 -30.84 5.44
N TYR A 95 33.22 -29.63 5.67
CA TYR A 95 33.68 -29.13 6.97
C TYR A 95 32.65 -28.16 7.61
N GLY A 96 31.54 -27.91 6.94
CA GLY A 96 30.49 -26.99 7.39
C GLY A 96 30.76 -25.53 7.12
N ASN A 97 31.74 -25.17 6.26
CA ASN A 97 31.91 -23.79 5.82
C ASN A 97 31.01 -23.53 4.65
N MET A 98 30.43 -22.32 4.63
CA MET A 98 29.57 -21.88 3.51
C MET A 98 30.35 -21.64 2.23
N GLN A 99 29.76 -21.88 1.09
CA GLN A 99 30.33 -21.55 -0.22
C GLN A 99 30.75 -20.09 -0.30
N GLU A 100 31.84 -19.81 -1.01
CA GLU A 100 32.28 -18.44 -1.28
C GLU A 100 31.39 -17.73 -2.31
N GLU A 101 30.78 -18.48 -3.24
CA GLU A 101 29.90 -17.97 -4.28
C GLU A 101 28.54 -18.70 -4.20
N PRO A 102 27.52 -18.12 -3.58
CA PRO A 102 26.20 -18.73 -3.50
C PRO A 102 25.46 -18.72 -4.84
N GLU A 103 24.52 -19.62 -4.97
CA GLU A 103 23.62 -19.65 -6.12
C GLU A 103 22.46 -18.67 -5.93
N LEU A 104 22.33 -17.71 -6.86
CA LEU A 104 21.21 -16.77 -6.85
C LEU A 104 19.92 -17.52 -7.20
N LEU A 105 18.96 -17.53 -6.29
CA LEU A 105 17.65 -18.11 -6.50
C LEU A 105 16.77 -17.21 -7.38
N THR A 106 16.40 -17.72 -8.53
CA THR A 106 15.53 -17.01 -9.48
C THR A 106 14.41 -17.91 -10.01
N GLY A 107 13.34 -17.30 -10.48
CA GLY A 107 12.29 -17.99 -11.23
C GLY A 107 11.70 -19.21 -10.51
N HIS A 108 11.94 -20.40 -11.05
CA HIS A 108 11.36 -21.66 -10.57
C HIS A 108 11.96 -22.09 -9.22
N ASP A 109 13.26 -21.88 -9.03
CA ASP A 109 13.97 -22.29 -7.82
C ASP A 109 13.52 -21.44 -6.63
N LEU A 110 13.37 -20.13 -6.84
CA LEU A 110 12.79 -19.25 -5.84
C LEU A 110 11.38 -19.70 -5.42
N THR A 111 10.58 -20.21 -6.37
CA THR A 111 9.25 -20.75 -6.07
C THR A 111 9.33 -22.00 -5.19
N ALA A 112 10.32 -22.85 -5.42
CA ALA A 112 10.47 -24.08 -4.65
C ALA A 112 10.79 -23.82 -3.17
N TYR A 113 11.46 -22.72 -2.87
CA TYR A 113 11.88 -22.36 -1.50
C TYR A 113 10.96 -21.34 -0.81
N GLU A 114 10.02 -20.72 -1.52
CA GLU A 114 9.14 -19.66 -0.99
C GLU A 114 8.39 -20.09 0.28
N ASP A 115 7.82 -21.31 0.30
CA ASP A 115 7.08 -21.81 1.45
C ASP A 115 7.99 -22.03 2.69
N HIS A 116 9.24 -22.43 2.48
CA HIS A 116 10.23 -22.59 3.55
C HIS A 116 10.61 -21.23 4.14
N ILE A 117 10.86 -20.25 3.29
CA ILE A 117 11.16 -18.86 3.66
C ILE A 117 9.99 -18.27 4.46
N ARG A 118 8.77 -18.40 3.94
CA ARG A 118 7.56 -17.91 4.61
C ARG A 118 7.36 -18.58 5.98
N SER A 119 7.53 -19.89 6.05
CA SER A 119 7.40 -20.66 7.31
C SER A 119 8.43 -20.25 8.34
N ALA A 120 9.65 -19.90 7.93
CA ALA A 120 10.69 -19.40 8.81
C ALA A 120 10.34 -18.00 9.33
N LEU A 121 9.94 -17.08 8.45
CA LEU A 121 9.60 -15.70 8.81
C LEU A 121 8.41 -15.59 9.76
N VAL A 122 7.43 -16.49 9.70
CA VAL A 122 6.34 -16.55 10.68
C VAL A 122 6.85 -16.70 12.12
N LYS A 123 8.03 -17.30 12.33
CA LYS A 123 8.64 -17.43 13.67
C LYS A 123 9.18 -16.11 14.21
N TYR A 124 9.44 -15.13 13.32
CA TYR A 124 9.96 -13.80 13.68
C TYR A 124 8.87 -12.77 13.92
N ARG A 125 7.62 -13.20 14.14
CA ARG A 125 6.57 -12.26 14.60
C ARG A 125 7.02 -11.63 15.90
N MET A 126 7.22 -10.33 15.87
CA MET A 126 7.49 -9.58 17.09
C MET A 126 6.27 -9.56 18.00
N PRO A 127 6.39 -9.95 19.27
CA PRO A 127 5.37 -9.68 20.26
C PRO A 127 5.07 -8.17 20.33
N GLU A 128 3.82 -7.79 20.56
CA GLU A 128 3.40 -6.38 20.62
C GLU A 128 4.20 -5.56 21.66
N GLU A 129 4.62 -6.19 22.75
CA GLU A 129 5.43 -5.58 23.80
C GLU A 129 6.85 -5.24 23.32
N VAL A 130 7.45 -6.10 22.50
CA VAL A 130 8.77 -5.86 21.90
C VAL A 130 8.67 -4.74 20.87
N ASN A 131 7.65 -4.75 20.02
CA ASN A 131 7.38 -3.67 19.06
C ASN A 131 7.28 -2.32 19.75
N ARG A 132 6.53 -2.22 20.84
CA ARG A 132 6.41 -0.98 21.63
C ARG A 132 7.75 -0.54 22.24
N GLY A 133 8.54 -1.47 22.76
CA GLY A 133 9.84 -1.17 23.37
C GLY A 133 10.83 -0.61 22.37
N ILE A 134 10.90 -1.20 21.19
CA ILE A 134 11.81 -0.78 20.12
C ILE A 134 11.39 0.57 19.53
N MET A 135 10.10 0.81 19.36
CA MET A 135 9.58 2.07 18.81
C MET A 135 9.82 3.29 19.72
N HIS A 136 10.01 3.10 21.01
CA HIS A 136 10.35 4.18 21.94
C HIS A 136 11.76 4.77 21.72
N TRP A 137 12.62 4.11 20.96
CA TRP A 137 13.95 4.62 20.64
C TRP A 137 13.93 5.82 19.69
N TYR A 138 12.84 5.97 18.95
CA TYR A 138 12.63 7.06 17.99
C TYR A 138 11.62 8.09 18.52
N ASP A 139 11.80 8.55 19.75
CA ASP A 139 10.95 9.58 20.37
C ASP A 139 11.24 10.96 19.75
N THR A 140 10.84 11.11 18.49
CA THR A 140 10.91 12.34 17.72
C THR A 140 9.53 12.99 17.64
N PRO A 141 9.43 14.30 17.30
CA PRO A 141 8.15 14.98 17.12
C PRO A 141 7.20 14.29 16.12
N ASP A 142 7.76 13.58 15.14
CA ASP A 142 7.03 12.81 14.11
C ASP A 142 6.96 11.32 14.43
N SER A 143 7.16 10.95 15.70
CA SER A 143 7.10 9.55 16.16
C SER A 143 5.77 8.90 15.85
N VAL A 144 5.82 7.66 15.35
CA VAL A 144 4.64 6.84 15.07
C VAL A 144 4.27 5.92 16.23
N ASN A 145 4.98 6.01 17.36
CA ASN A 145 4.87 5.12 18.52
C ASN A 145 3.42 4.94 19.01
N ASP A 146 2.66 6.03 19.06
CA ASP A 146 1.27 6.00 19.54
C ASP A 146 0.28 5.47 18.49
N LYS A 147 0.70 5.37 17.24
CA LYS A 147 -0.16 4.96 16.13
C LYS A 147 0.05 3.51 15.71
N VAL A 148 1.27 3.00 15.70
CA VAL A 148 1.55 1.60 15.33
C VAL A 148 1.16 0.66 16.46
N ARG A 149 0.29 -0.31 16.15
CA ARG A 149 -0.21 -1.30 17.12
C ARG A 149 0.51 -2.64 17.01
N SER A 150 0.83 -3.04 15.80
CA SER A 150 1.61 -4.25 15.55
C SER A 150 2.29 -4.17 14.18
N VAL A 151 3.39 -4.88 14.05
CA VAL A 151 4.05 -5.14 12.78
C VAL A 151 4.21 -6.64 12.65
N THR A 152 3.78 -7.19 11.53
CA THR A 152 3.99 -8.59 11.16
C THR A 152 4.64 -8.65 9.79
N PHE A 153 5.36 -9.75 9.54
CA PHE A 153 6.20 -9.87 8.36
C PHE A 153 5.81 -11.09 7.54
N ASP A 154 5.86 -10.94 6.23
CA ASP A 154 5.61 -12.00 5.27
C ASP A 154 6.51 -11.80 4.05
N VAL A 155 6.48 -12.73 3.12
CA VAL A 155 7.13 -12.62 1.82
C VAL A 155 6.13 -12.93 0.71
N GLU A 156 6.30 -12.30 -0.42
CA GLU A 156 5.60 -12.66 -1.64
C GLU A 156 6.55 -12.67 -2.83
N ARG A 157 6.20 -13.44 -3.84
CA ARG A 157 6.88 -13.40 -5.12
C ARG A 157 6.04 -12.62 -6.13
N ARG A 158 6.65 -11.59 -6.73
CA ARG A 158 6.00 -10.77 -7.75
C ARG A 158 7.02 -10.36 -8.81
N ASP A 159 6.63 -10.45 -10.06
CA ASP A 159 7.46 -10.09 -11.22
C ASP A 159 8.85 -10.77 -11.22
N GLY A 160 8.91 -12.02 -10.75
CA GLY A 160 10.14 -12.81 -10.68
C GLY A 160 11.09 -12.44 -9.52
N LYS A 161 10.70 -11.49 -8.66
CA LYS A 161 11.44 -11.08 -7.47
C LYS A 161 10.73 -11.50 -6.19
N LEU A 162 11.51 -11.73 -5.14
CA LEU A 162 11.01 -11.90 -3.78
C LEU A 162 10.86 -10.51 -3.13
N TRP A 163 9.77 -10.33 -2.40
CA TRP A 163 9.48 -9.12 -1.66
C TRP A 163 9.23 -9.45 -0.19
N GLY A 164 9.93 -8.79 0.70
CA GLY A 164 9.56 -8.72 2.11
C GLY A 164 8.39 -7.77 2.29
N ILE A 165 7.44 -8.15 3.13
CA ILE A 165 6.24 -7.37 3.42
C ILE A 165 6.21 -7.11 4.92
N ALA A 166 6.20 -5.84 5.33
CA ALA A 166 5.87 -5.44 6.69
C ALA A 166 4.41 -4.99 6.73
N GLU A 167 3.57 -5.73 7.43
CA GLU A 167 2.16 -5.41 7.64
C GLU A 167 2.02 -4.66 8.96
N CYS A 168 1.83 -3.34 8.87
CA CYS A 168 1.74 -2.45 10.01
C CYS A 168 0.28 -2.12 10.31
N GLN A 169 -0.20 -2.52 11.49
CA GLN A 169 -1.51 -2.12 11.97
C GLN A 169 -1.45 -0.72 12.58
N ILE A 170 -2.16 0.22 11.98
CA ILE A 170 -2.10 1.64 12.32
C ILE A 170 -3.42 2.10 12.94
N SER A 171 -3.32 2.86 14.03
CA SER A 171 -4.44 3.52 14.69
C SER A 171 -4.62 4.93 14.12
N GLY A 172 -5.65 5.12 13.29
CA GLY A 172 -5.90 6.38 12.58
C GLY A 172 -5.14 6.49 11.25
N GLU A 173 -4.81 7.70 10.85
CA GLU A 173 -4.11 8.00 9.58
C GLU A 173 -2.68 8.47 9.86
N LEU A 174 -1.74 8.10 8.99
CA LEU A 174 -0.36 8.61 9.02
C LEU A 174 -0.26 9.87 8.16
N SER A 175 0.42 10.89 8.66
CA SER A 175 0.93 11.99 7.83
C SER A 175 2.09 11.50 6.97
N ALA A 176 2.50 12.30 5.99
CA ALA A 176 3.66 11.98 5.15
C ALA A 176 4.96 11.86 5.97
N ALA A 177 5.15 12.72 6.99
CA ALA A 177 6.31 12.66 7.88
C ALA A 177 6.30 11.39 8.73
N GLU A 178 5.15 11.04 9.33
CA GLU A 178 4.99 9.79 10.10
C GLU A 178 5.20 8.54 9.23
N LEU A 179 4.77 8.57 7.98
CA LEU A 179 5.02 7.46 7.06
C LEU A 179 6.52 7.31 6.76
N THR A 180 7.24 8.42 6.59
CA THR A 180 8.70 8.40 6.42
C THR A 180 9.37 7.80 7.65
N THR A 181 9.01 8.26 8.84
CA THR A 181 9.52 7.70 10.11
C THR A 181 9.21 6.22 10.26
N LEU A 182 8.01 5.77 9.84
CA LEU A 182 7.67 4.33 9.87
C LEU A 182 8.56 3.53 8.92
N LYS A 183 8.85 4.05 7.73
CA LYS A 183 9.74 3.39 6.76
C LYS A 183 11.17 3.26 7.34
N GLU A 184 11.71 4.35 7.87
CA GLU A 184 13.03 4.35 8.52
C GLU A 184 13.09 3.38 9.70
N TYR A 185 12.00 3.29 10.46
CA TYR A 185 11.87 2.34 11.54
C TYR A 185 11.90 0.88 11.06
N ILE A 186 11.11 0.54 10.03
CA ILE A 186 11.11 -0.81 9.45
C ILE A 186 12.45 -1.15 8.83
N GLU A 187 13.11 -0.19 8.19
CA GLU A 187 14.46 -0.32 7.65
C GLU A 187 15.47 -0.63 8.76
N GLY A 188 15.46 0.13 9.85
CA GLY A 188 16.31 -0.13 11.00
C GLY A 188 16.03 -1.48 11.66
N GLN A 189 14.76 -1.92 11.70
CA GLN A 189 14.40 -3.25 12.20
C GLN A 189 14.85 -4.38 11.27
N ALA A 190 14.93 -4.10 9.98
CA ALA A 190 15.51 -5.02 9.02
C ALA A 190 17.02 -5.20 9.24
N SER A 191 17.71 -4.25 9.85
CA SER A 191 19.15 -4.35 10.19
C SER A 191 19.41 -4.95 11.57
N ASP A 192 18.49 -4.75 12.54
CA ASP A 192 18.71 -5.11 13.95
C ASP A 192 17.68 -6.16 14.45
N GLY A 193 18.06 -7.35 14.68
CA GLY A 193 17.24 -8.35 15.34
C GLY A 193 16.22 -9.02 14.43
N TRP A 194 15.07 -8.40 14.12
CA TRP A 194 14.13 -8.96 13.17
C TRP A 194 14.74 -9.00 11.76
N GLY A 195 15.51 -7.99 11.43
CA GLY A 195 16.23 -7.88 10.19
C GLY A 195 17.28 -8.94 9.98
N GLU A 196 17.84 -9.51 11.04
CA GLU A 196 18.69 -10.70 10.89
C GLU A 196 17.97 -11.82 10.10
N GLY A 197 16.64 -11.88 10.18
CA GLY A 197 15.84 -12.80 9.38
C GLY A 197 15.77 -12.45 7.89
N PHE A 198 15.99 -11.18 7.53
CA PHE A 198 15.96 -10.71 6.15
C PHE A 198 17.36 -10.48 5.56
N GLU A 199 18.28 -9.96 6.35
CA GLU A 199 19.60 -9.56 5.88
C GLU A 199 20.64 -10.69 5.99
N GLN A 200 20.62 -11.44 7.07
CA GLN A 200 21.73 -12.36 7.42
C GLN A 200 21.26 -13.72 7.91
N HIS A 201 19.96 -13.99 7.89
CA HIS A 201 19.45 -15.23 8.44
C HIS A 201 19.51 -16.35 7.42
N GLU A 202 20.25 -17.39 7.78
CA GLU A 202 20.28 -18.63 7.03
C GLU A 202 19.05 -19.47 7.37
N ILE A 203 18.16 -19.62 6.40
CA ILE A 203 16.93 -20.40 6.53
C ILE A 203 17.20 -21.81 5.99
N ALA A 204 17.20 -22.81 6.86
CA ALA A 204 17.34 -24.19 6.45
C ALA A 204 16.14 -24.62 5.58
N VAL A 205 16.40 -25.02 4.33
CA VAL A 205 15.39 -25.38 3.34
C VAL A 205 15.36 -26.86 2.98
N GLY A 206 16.22 -27.69 3.59
CA GLY A 206 16.32 -29.12 3.32
C GLY A 206 15.92 -30.01 4.50
N ARG A 207 15.90 -31.32 4.27
CA ARG A 207 15.83 -32.34 5.32
C ARG A 207 17.23 -32.52 5.92
N GLY A 208 17.46 -31.91 7.05
CA GLY A 208 18.77 -31.78 7.62
C GLY A 208 19.44 -30.47 7.16
N SER A 209 20.40 -29.99 7.85
CA SER A 209 21.02 -28.66 7.71
C SER A 209 21.98 -28.52 6.51
N GLU A 210 21.69 -29.12 5.38
CA GLU A 210 22.63 -29.17 4.26
C GLU A 210 22.48 -28.05 3.24
N LEU A 211 21.32 -27.34 3.23
CA LEU A 211 21.02 -26.22 2.32
C LEU A 211 20.43 -25.07 3.11
N TYR A 212 20.90 -23.88 2.83
CA TYR A 212 20.45 -22.66 3.49
C TYR A 212 20.09 -21.58 2.48
N VAL A 213 18.98 -20.89 2.68
CA VAL A 213 18.67 -19.67 1.95
C VAL A 213 19.07 -18.48 2.80
N HIS A 214 19.87 -17.63 2.22
CA HIS A 214 20.24 -16.34 2.78
C HIS A 214 19.43 -15.24 2.07
N LEU A 215 18.82 -14.37 2.84
CA LEU A 215 18.02 -13.25 2.32
C LEU A 215 18.79 -11.96 2.55
N TRP A 216 19.00 -11.23 1.47
CA TRP A 216 19.61 -9.89 1.48
C TRP A 216 18.62 -8.85 1.01
N GLN A 217 18.80 -7.64 1.47
CA GLN A 217 18.20 -6.50 0.83
C GLN A 217 18.87 -6.27 -0.53
N ASP A 218 18.10 -5.90 -1.57
CA ASP A 218 18.70 -5.43 -2.82
C ASP A 218 19.55 -4.18 -2.52
N GLU A 219 20.71 -4.02 -3.15
CA GLU A 219 21.66 -2.91 -2.91
C GLU A 219 21.02 -1.53 -3.10
N ASP A 220 20.07 -1.41 -4.03
CA ASP A 220 19.32 -0.19 -4.32
C ASP A 220 17.92 -0.20 -3.66
N TRP A 221 17.77 -0.91 -2.56
CA TRP A 221 16.48 -1.06 -1.95
C TRP A 221 15.98 0.23 -1.29
N SER A 222 14.69 0.46 -1.42
CA SER A 222 13.97 1.42 -0.60
C SER A 222 12.65 0.78 -0.19
N ILE A 223 12.26 1.00 1.06
CA ILE A 223 10.92 0.58 1.49
C ILE A 223 9.89 1.40 0.75
N GLN A 224 8.97 0.70 0.10
CA GLN A 224 7.92 1.26 -0.72
C GLN A 224 6.56 0.97 -0.10
N THR A 225 5.68 1.95 -0.12
CA THR A 225 4.25 1.70 0.04
C THR A 225 3.73 0.93 -1.17
N GLU A 226 2.56 0.33 -1.04
CA GLU A 226 1.90 -0.31 -2.17
C GLU A 226 1.67 0.68 -3.32
N GLN A 227 1.34 1.93 -3.04
CA GLN A 227 1.18 2.99 -4.05
C GLN A 227 2.50 3.32 -4.76
N GLU A 228 3.59 3.48 -4.01
CA GLU A 228 4.92 3.76 -4.61
C GLU A 228 5.38 2.60 -5.47
N ARG A 229 5.20 1.35 -5.00
CA ARG A 229 5.52 0.15 -5.77
C ARG A 229 4.69 0.05 -7.06
N PHE A 230 3.41 0.39 -6.98
CA PHE A 230 2.51 0.41 -8.11
C PHE A 230 2.92 1.48 -9.13
N ARG A 231 3.24 2.70 -8.68
CA ARG A 231 3.78 3.76 -9.55
C ARG A 231 5.06 3.33 -10.24
N ALA A 232 6.02 2.78 -9.51
CA ALA A 232 7.28 2.30 -10.06
C ALA A 232 7.07 1.20 -11.12
N HIS A 233 6.04 0.36 -10.95
CA HIS A 233 5.65 -0.60 -11.98
C HIS A 233 5.11 0.09 -13.23
N PHE A 234 4.21 1.08 -13.09
CA PHE A 234 3.65 1.80 -14.23
C PHE A 234 4.66 2.70 -14.96
N GLU A 235 5.62 3.27 -14.26
CA GLU A 235 6.70 4.05 -14.88
C GLU A 235 7.53 3.23 -15.89
N LYS A 236 7.62 1.93 -15.69
CA LYS A 236 8.31 0.98 -16.58
C LYS A 236 7.45 0.48 -17.74
N LEU A 237 6.15 0.81 -17.76
CA LEU A 237 5.27 0.41 -18.84
C LEU A 237 5.54 1.22 -20.10
N PRO A 238 5.21 0.68 -21.29
CA PRO A 238 5.36 1.38 -22.54
C PRO A 238 4.51 2.66 -22.58
N GLU A 239 4.91 3.65 -23.37
CA GLU A 239 4.15 4.90 -23.51
C GLU A 239 2.75 4.68 -24.07
N MET A 240 2.57 3.65 -24.90
CA MET A 240 1.29 3.27 -25.46
C MET A 240 1.21 1.77 -25.76
N CYS A 241 0.00 1.24 -25.75
CA CYS A 241 -0.30 -0.09 -26.27
C CYS A 241 -1.61 -0.11 -27.05
N PHE A 242 -1.79 -1.16 -27.84
CA PHE A 242 -3.04 -1.45 -28.54
C PHE A 242 -3.74 -2.62 -27.87
N THR A 243 -5.05 -2.53 -27.70
CA THR A 243 -5.86 -3.60 -27.10
C THR A 243 -7.27 -3.55 -27.66
N LEU A 244 -8.13 -4.46 -27.19
CA LEU A 244 -9.53 -4.47 -27.56
C LEU A 244 -10.40 -3.88 -26.43
N LEU A 245 -11.34 -3.04 -26.83
CA LEU A 245 -12.35 -2.55 -25.89
C LEU A 245 -13.23 -3.73 -25.42
N PRO A 246 -13.34 -3.97 -24.11
CA PRO A 246 -14.18 -5.01 -23.57
C PRO A 246 -15.64 -4.92 -24.07
N GLY A 247 -16.23 -6.05 -24.35
CA GLY A 247 -17.64 -6.16 -24.81
C GLY A 247 -17.88 -5.83 -26.28
N THR A 248 -17.07 -4.97 -26.93
CA THR A 248 -17.26 -4.60 -28.36
C THR A 248 -16.24 -5.23 -29.29
N GLY A 249 -15.05 -5.56 -28.79
CA GLY A 249 -13.95 -6.02 -29.61
C GLY A 249 -13.36 -4.95 -30.54
N GLN A 250 -13.69 -3.69 -30.35
CA GLN A 250 -13.12 -2.55 -31.10
C GLN A 250 -11.64 -2.41 -30.75
N LEU A 251 -10.80 -2.15 -31.76
CA LEU A 251 -9.39 -1.86 -31.56
C LEU A 251 -9.24 -0.44 -31.00
N ILE A 252 -8.54 -0.35 -29.88
CA ILE A 252 -8.29 0.91 -29.18
C ILE A 252 -6.79 1.06 -28.87
N CYS A 253 -6.38 2.28 -28.59
CA CYS A 253 -5.06 2.63 -28.08
C CYS A 253 -5.18 3.20 -26.67
N ILE A 254 -4.30 2.78 -25.78
CA ILE A 254 -4.16 3.28 -24.42
C ILE A 254 -2.78 3.93 -24.30
N LYS A 255 -2.75 5.11 -23.67
CA LYS A 255 -1.50 5.83 -23.34
C LYS A 255 -1.24 5.78 -21.85
N ARG A 256 0.02 5.56 -21.48
CA ARG A 256 0.43 5.54 -20.07
C ARG A 256 0.13 6.88 -19.39
N GLY A 257 -0.39 6.81 -18.18
CA GLY A 257 -0.73 7.99 -17.38
C GLY A 257 -2.03 8.70 -17.77
N GLU A 258 -2.74 8.22 -18.80
CA GLU A 258 -4.01 8.79 -19.24
C GLU A 258 -5.15 7.81 -18.98
N SER A 259 -6.18 8.25 -18.25
CA SER A 259 -7.42 7.46 -18.07
C SER A 259 -8.21 7.42 -19.38
N GLY A 260 -8.83 6.27 -19.68
CA GLY A 260 -9.61 6.08 -20.89
C GLY A 260 -8.78 5.64 -22.10
N TYR A 261 -9.37 5.70 -23.28
CA TYR A 261 -8.79 5.19 -24.52
C TYR A 261 -9.03 6.10 -25.72
N TYR A 262 -8.24 5.85 -26.77
CA TYR A 262 -8.40 6.45 -28.09
C TYR A 262 -8.86 5.39 -29.08
N PRO A 263 -9.94 5.62 -29.85
CA PRO A 263 -10.30 4.74 -30.97
C PRO A 263 -9.15 4.68 -31.98
N SER A 264 -8.88 3.50 -32.48
CA SER A 264 -7.87 3.33 -33.53
C SER A 264 -8.52 3.37 -34.92
N ASP A 265 -7.93 4.11 -35.85
CA ASP A 265 -8.34 4.16 -37.25
C ASP A 265 -8.17 2.79 -37.95
N TRP A 266 -7.35 1.90 -37.38
CA TRP A 266 -7.16 0.54 -37.87
C TRP A 266 -8.22 -0.45 -37.41
N SER A 267 -9.19 0.02 -36.61
CA SER A 267 -10.26 -0.85 -36.10
C SER A 267 -11.15 -1.33 -37.25
N THR A 268 -11.37 -2.62 -37.29
CA THR A 268 -12.29 -3.27 -38.24
C THR A 268 -13.58 -3.69 -37.53
N GLY A 269 -14.54 -4.17 -38.29
CA GLY A 269 -15.75 -4.79 -37.73
C GLY A 269 -15.55 -6.20 -37.17
N ASP A 270 -14.35 -6.78 -37.28
CA ASP A 270 -14.01 -8.13 -36.84
C ASP A 270 -13.03 -8.09 -35.66
N ALA A 271 -13.50 -8.58 -34.50
CA ALA A 271 -12.71 -8.63 -33.28
C ALA A 271 -11.45 -9.51 -33.40
N HIS A 272 -11.47 -10.59 -34.18
CA HIS A 272 -10.30 -11.44 -34.41
C HIS A 272 -9.22 -10.70 -35.22
N GLU A 273 -9.63 -9.98 -36.24
CA GLU A 273 -8.71 -9.15 -37.02
C GLU A 273 -8.16 -8.00 -36.17
N ASN A 274 -9.01 -7.37 -35.35
CA ASN A 274 -8.58 -6.32 -34.41
C ASN A 274 -7.56 -6.86 -33.40
N ARG A 275 -7.71 -8.10 -32.87
CA ARG A 275 -6.73 -8.73 -31.99
C ARG A 275 -5.39 -8.93 -32.71
N ARG A 276 -5.44 -9.44 -33.95
CA ARG A 276 -4.24 -9.64 -34.76
C ARG A 276 -3.49 -8.34 -34.99
N ILE A 277 -4.21 -7.25 -35.26
CA ILE A 277 -3.62 -5.92 -35.44
C ILE A 277 -2.99 -5.44 -34.14
N ALA A 278 -3.70 -5.56 -33.00
CA ALA A 278 -3.18 -5.18 -31.69
C ALA A 278 -1.87 -5.93 -31.36
N ASP A 279 -1.85 -7.26 -31.54
CA ASP A 279 -0.68 -8.09 -31.29
C ASP A 279 0.52 -7.70 -32.18
N GLU A 280 0.26 -7.42 -33.46
CA GLU A 280 1.29 -6.98 -34.37
C GLU A 280 1.86 -5.61 -33.97
N GLN A 281 1.01 -4.65 -33.61
CA GLN A 281 1.43 -3.31 -33.21
C GLN A 281 2.17 -3.32 -31.87
N ASN A 282 1.71 -4.10 -30.91
CA ASN A 282 2.35 -4.28 -29.61
C ASN A 282 3.72 -4.95 -29.77
N ARG A 283 3.82 -6.00 -30.59
CA ARG A 283 5.09 -6.67 -30.88
C ARG A 283 6.12 -5.72 -31.51
N LYS A 284 5.71 -4.86 -32.45
CA LYS A 284 6.59 -3.86 -33.05
C LYS A 284 7.14 -2.85 -32.05
N ARG A 285 6.42 -2.62 -30.96
CA ARG A 285 6.77 -1.70 -29.86
C ARG A 285 7.43 -2.40 -28.66
N GLY A 286 7.61 -3.71 -28.72
CA GLY A 286 8.16 -4.48 -27.61
C GLY A 286 7.22 -4.61 -26.40
N VAL A 287 5.93 -4.39 -26.62
CA VAL A 287 4.90 -4.51 -25.55
C VAL A 287 4.55 -5.98 -25.36
N THR A 288 4.71 -6.46 -24.15
CA THR A 288 4.32 -7.83 -23.77
C THR A 288 2.82 -7.92 -23.39
N PRO A 289 2.21 -9.13 -23.42
CA PRO A 289 0.82 -9.30 -22.99
C PRO A 289 0.59 -8.84 -21.53
N ALA A 290 1.55 -9.06 -20.63
CA ALA A 290 1.47 -8.61 -19.25
C ALA A 290 1.48 -7.06 -19.14
N GLN A 291 2.30 -6.39 -19.95
CA GLN A 291 2.30 -4.93 -20.02
C GLN A 291 1.01 -4.37 -20.64
N GLU A 292 0.45 -5.05 -21.66
CA GLU A 292 -0.86 -4.68 -22.21
C GLU A 292 -1.96 -4.74 -21.15
N GLU A 293 -2.00 -5.81 -20.36
CA GLU A 293 -3.00 -5.97 -19.29
C GLU A 293 -2.81 -4.92 -18.18
N ALA A 294 -1.57 -4.66 -17.76
CA ALA A 294 -1.27 -3.61 -16.79
C ALA A 294 -1.68 -2.21 -17.30
N MET A 295 -1.46 -1.92 -18.57
CA MET A 295 -1.90 -0.68 -19.21
C MET A 295 -3.43 -0.54 -19.22
N LYS A 296 -4.17 -1.64 -19.45
CA LYS A 296 -5.64 -1.65 -19.36
C LYS A 296 -6.09 -1.31 -17.94
N ILE A 297 -5.54 -1.98 -16.93
CA ILE A 297 -5.86 -1.72 -15.53
C ILE A 297 -5.59 -0.25 -15.19
N GLY A 298 -4.43 0.28 -15.52
CA GLY A 298 -4.10 1.68 -15.27
C GLY A 298 -5.10 2.65 -15.92
N SER A 299 -5.48 2.36 -17.15
CA SER A 299 -6.44 3.20 -17.91
C SER A 299 -7.86 3.17 -17.34
N MET A 300 -8.31 2.02 -16.82
CA MET A 300 -9.65 1.82 -16.27
C MET A 300 -9.77 2.33 -14.83
N CYS A 301 -8.82 1.97 -13.98
CA CYS A 301 -8.91 2.16 -12.53
C CYS A 301 -8.10 3.35 -12.02
N GLY A 302 -7.28 3.93 -12.87
CA GLY A 302 -6.32 4.96 -12.50
C GLY A 302 -4.92 4.40 -12.23
N TRP A 303 -3.92 5.23 -12.57
CA TRP A 303 -2.50 4.86 -12.57
C TRP A 303 -1.86 4.90 -11.18
N ASP A 304 -2.62 5.30 -10.16
CA ASP A 304 -2.16 5.45 -8.78
C ASP A 304 -2.88 4.50 -7.81
N VAL A 305 -3.72 3.59 -8.30
CA VAL A 305 -4.54 2.72 -7.44
C VAL A 305 -3.88 1.36 -7.26
N PRO A 306 -3.34 1.05 -6.07
CA PRO A 306 -2.76 -0.25 -5.77
C PRO A 306 -3.83 -1.34 -5.76
N GLY A 307 -3.46 -2.52 -6.24
CA GLY A 307 -4.35 -3.69 -6.19
C GLY A 307 -5.67 -3.51 -6.92
N ALA A 308 -5.70 -2.63 -7.93
CA ALA A 308 -6.88 -2.42 -8.74
C ALA A 308 -7.39 -3.74 -9.31
N ASP A 309 -8.62 -4.09 -8.95
CA ASP A 309 -9.32 -5.24 -9.50
C ASP A 309 -10.05 -4.80 -10.76
N PRO A 310 -9.72 -5.37 -11.93
CA PRO A 310 -10.39 -5.02 -13.18
C PRO A 310 -11.92 -5.19 -13.14
N ASP A 311 -12.40 -6.12 -12.33
CA ASP A 311 -13.84 -6.38 -12.18
C ASP A 311 -14.56 -5.30 -11.35
N ASN A 312 -13.82 -4.52 -10.57
CA ASN A 312 -14.32 -3.42 -9.75
C ASN A 312 -13.95 -2.03 -10.27
N CYS A 313 -13.32 -1.95 -11.43
CA CYS A 313 -12.96 -0.68 -12.05
C CYS A 313 -14.10 -0.13 -12.90
N GLU A 314 -14.14 1.19 -13.06
CA GLU A 314 -15.04 1.83 -14.01
C GLU A 314 -14.68 1.43 -15.45
N ASP A 315 -15.67 1.34 -16.33
CA ASP A 315 -15.47 1.05 -17.74
C ASP A 315 -14.51 2.07 -18.38
N ILE A 316 -13.66 1.61 -19.31
CA ILE A 316 -12.75 2.49 -20.04
C ILE A 316 -13.56 3.53 -20.81
N VAL A 317 -13.33 4.80 -20.50
CA VAL A 317 -14.06 5.92 -21.10
C VAL A 317 -13.36 6.40 -22.36
N GLN A 318 -14.13 6.54 -23.45
CA GLN A 318 -13.63 7.07 -24.70
C GLN A 318 -13.20 8.55 -24.54
N ARG A 319 -11.98 8.88 -24.89
CA ARG A 319 -11.49 10.26 -24.97
C ARG A 319 -11.95 10.92 -26.27
N ARG A 320 -12.41 12.17 -26.14
CA ARG A 320 -12.75 13.00 -27.32
C ARG A 320 -11.48 13.59 -27.89
N GLY A 321 -11.11 13.13 -29.07
CA GLY A 321 -9.95 13.60 -29.83
C GLY A 321 -9.25 12.43 -30.53
N GLY A 322 -9.23 12.42 -31.85
CA GLY A 322 -8.52 11.44 -32.64
C GLY A 322 -7.00 11.51 -32.36
N MET A 323 -6.35 10.36 -32.39
CA MET A 323 -4.91 10.28 -32.26
C MET A 323 -4.28 10.62 -33.61
N GLU A 324 -3.60 11.77 -33.73
CA GLU A 324 -2.69 11.99 -34.82
C GLU A 324 -1.47 11.06 -34.63
N LEU A 325 -1.42 10.01 -35.41
CA LEU A 325 -0.24 9.13 -35.51
C LEU A 325 0.78 9.80 -36.41
N GLY A 326 1.82 10.41 -35.80
CA GLY A 326 3.02 10.84 -36.51
C GLY A 326 3.95 9.66 -36.85
#